data_e7c978e28748a43671425e9a9c463bc8
#
_entry.id   e7c978e28748a43671425e9a9c463bc8
#
_cell.length_a   1.000
_cell.length_b   1.000
_cell.length_c   1.000
_cell.angle_alpha   90.00
_cell.angle_beta   90.00
_cell.angle_gamma   90.00
#
_symmetry.space_group_name_H-M   'P 1'
#
loop_
_entity.id
_entity.type
_entity.pdbx_description
1 polymer ?
#
loop_
_entity_poly.entity_id
_entity_poly.type
_entity_poly.pdbx_seq_one_letter_code
_entity_poly.pdbx_strand_id
1 'polypeptide(L)'
;MKVESICIVGGGSSGWMTAALLSLEHPDIEMCLIESPSIKPIGVGESTLAHFNRYLNRLGLKDEDWMRQCNATYKASIRYKNYRENKGEAFQYPFGKFAPPKDEIADHLLRFFELQAMYGKDVYPPEEFARFVY
;
A
#
# COMPACT_ATOMS: atom_id res chain seq x y z
N MET A 1 32.97 -14.73 7.77
CA MET A 1 33.28 -13.71 6.74
C MET A 1 32.42 -12.49 7.08
N LYS A 2 33.00 -11.32 7.26
CA LYS A 2 32.29 -10.09 7.57
C LYS A 2 32.01 -9.39 6.23
N VAL A 3 30.76 -8.96 6.00
CA VAL A 3 30.39 -8.15 4.83
C VAL A 3 30.82 -6.71 5.13
N GLU A 4 31.63 -6.12 4.24
CA GLU A 4 32.16 -4.75 4.38
C GLU A 4 31.48 -3.78 3.42
N SER A 5 31.00 -4.27 2.27
CA SER A 5 30.29 -3.47 1.30
C SER A 5 29.17 -4.24 0.61
N ILE A 6 28.13 -3.52 0.19
CA ILE A 6 26.99 -4.05 -0.57
C ILE A 6 26.79 -3.20 -1.81
N CYS A 7 26.71 -3.85 -2.97
CA CYS A 7 26.38 -3.21 -4.22
C CYS A 7 24.99 -3.63 -4.69
N ILE A 8 24.11 -2.65 -4.89
CA ILE A 8 22.74 -2.83 -5.40
C ILE A 8 22.74 -2.42 -6.87
N VAL A 9 22.36 -3.34 -7.74
CA VAL A 9 22.27 -3.09 -9.17
C VAL A 9 20.81 -2.92 -9.58
N GLY A 10 20.45 -1.71 -9.99
CA GLY A 10 19.12 -1.32 -10.41
C GLY A 10 18.56 -0.15 -9.60
N GLY A 11 18.32 0.98 -10.25
CA GLY A 11 17.82 2.22 -9.66
C GLY A 11 16.30 2.39 -9.72
N GLY A 12 15.54 1.31 -9.81
CA GLY A 12 14.08 1.34 -9.69
C GLY A 12 13.62 1.41 -8.22
N SER A 13 12.31 1.44 -8.00
CA SER A 13 11.70 1.52 -6.65
C SER A 13 12.28 0.49 -5.68
N SER A 14 12.42 -0.77 -6.11
CA SER A 14 12.99 -1.83 -5.27
C SER A 14 14.44 -1.58 -4.88
N GLY A 15 15.28 -1.12 -5.81
CA GLY A 15 16.68 -0.83 -5.54
C GLY A 15 16.85 0.29 -4.53
N TRP A 16 16.20 1.41 -4.75
CA TRP A 16 16.25 2.56 -3.84
C TRP A 16 15.64 2.25 -2.47
N MET A 17 14.51 1.52 -2.41
CA MET A 17 13.91 1.10 -1.15
C MET A 17 14.82 0.15 -0.37
N THR A 18 15.49 -0.78 -1.06
CA THR A 18 16.46 -1.69 -0.46
C THR A 18 17.66 -0.91 0.07
N ALA A 19 18.21 0.02 -0.72
CA ALA A 19 19.34 0.86 -0.31
C ALA A 19 19.00 1.66 0.96
N ALA A 20 17.85 2.32 0.97
CA ALA A 20 17.41 3.13 2.11
C ALA A 20 17.29 2.30 3.40
N LEU A 21 16.69 1.12 3.34
CA LEU A 21 16.52 0.27 4.51
C LEU A 21 17.86 -0.31 4.98
N LEU A 22 18.68 -0.83 4.07
CA LEU A 22 19.97 -1.41 4.43
C LEU A 22 20.94 -0.38 5.00
N SER A 23 20.96 0.85 4.46
CA SER A 23 21.78 1.93 5.00
C SER A 23 21.38 2.32 6.43
N LEU A 24 20.09 2.25 6.74
CA LEU A 24 19.59 2.48 8.09
C LEU A 24 19.96 1.34 9.05
N GLU A 25 19.76 0.09 8.62
CA GLU A 25 19.99 -1.09 9.46
C GLU A 25 21.47 -1.42 9.65
N HIS A 26 22.29 -1.05 8.69
CA HIS A 26 23.72 -1.38 8.64
C HIS A 26 24.58 -0.15 8.31
N PRO A 27 24.64 0.86 9.20
CA PRO A 27 25.36 2.11 8.94
C PRO A 27 26.87 1.93 8.78
N ASP A 28 27.42 0.81 9.25
CA ASP A 28 28.86 0.49 9.15
C ASP A 28 29.23 -0.22 7.83
N ILE A 29 28.26 -0.55 6.98
CA ILE A 29 28.48 -1.23 5.69
C ILE A 29 28.40 -0.18 4.59
N GLU A 30 29.44 -0.16 3.73
CA GLU A 30 29.44 0.70 2.56
C GLU A 30 28.35 0.27 1.57
N MET A 31 27.47 1.23 1.18
CA MET A 31 26.38 0.99 0.22
C MET A 31 26.68 1.67 -1.09
N CYS A 32 26.62 0.90 -2.18
CA CYS A 32 26.71 1.39 -3.54
C CYS A 32 25.46 1.00 -4.32
N LEU A 33 24.81 1.97 -4.98
CA LEU A 33 23.71 1.71 -5.91
C LEU A 33 24.13 2.11 -7.32
N ILE A 34 23.97 1.17 -8.25
CA ILE A 34 24.30 1.39 -9.66
C ILE A 34 23.00 1.43 -10.45
N GLU A 35 22.78 2.53 -11.15
CA GLU A 35 21.64 2.68 -12.06
C GLU A 35 22.10 3.15 -13.45
N SER A 36 21.28 2.86 -14.46
CA SER A 36 21.51 3.31 -15.81
C SER A 36 20.89 4.68 -16.06
N PRO A 37 21.63 5.67 -16.53
CA PRO A 37 21.08 6.99 -16.85
C PRO A 37 20.13 6.96 -18.06
N SER A 38 20.17 5.90 -18.86
CA SER A 38 19.33 5.75 -20.06
C SER A 38 18.05 4.97 -19.82
N ILE A 39 17.96 4.21 -18.73
CA ILE A 39 16.76 3.43 -18.39
C ILE A 39 15.91 4.24 -17.41
N LYS A 40 14.81 4.77 -17.89
CA LYS A 40 13.86 5.51 -17.08
C LYS A 40 12.96 4.55 -16.28
N PRO A 41 12.39 4.99 -15.13
CA PRO A 41 11.33 4.24 -14.46
C PRO A 41 10.19 3.92 -15.42
N ILE A 42 9.64 2.72 -15.31
CA ILE A 42 8.57 2.25 -16.22
C ILE A 42 7.31 3.13 -16.12
N GLY A 43 7.04 3.70 -14.96
CA GLY A 43 5.99 4.71 -14.77
C GLY A 43 4.56 4.19 -14.92
N VAL A 44 4.35 2.90 -14.71
CA VAL A 44 3.00 2.28 -14.74
C VAL A 44 2.17 2.56 -13.48
N GLY A 45 2.78 3.20 -12.49
CA GLY A 45 2.20 3.38 -11.17
C GLY A 45 2.55 2.24 -10.21
N GLU A 46 2.44 2.55 -8.93
CA GLU A 46 2.73 1.62 -7.86
C GLU A 46 1.51 1.46 -6.96
N SER A 47 1.20 0.23 -6.61
CA SER A 47 0.13 -0.06 -5.65
C SER A 47 0.70 -0.92 -4.53
N THR A 48 0.78 -0.34 -3.34
CA THR A 48 1.44 -0.94 -2.19
C THR A 48 0.55 -1.92 -1.43
N LEU A 49 1.15 -2.72 -0.57
CA LEU A 49 0.51 -3.64 0.36
C LEU A 49 0.74 -3.16 1.81
N ALA A 50 0.02 -3.75 2.76
CA ALA A 50 0.12 -3.40 4.18
C ALA A 50 1.55 -3.43 4.76
N HIS A 51 2.44 -4.25 4.18
CA HIS A 51 3.85 -4.30 4.57
C HIS A 51 4.61 -3.00 4.28
N PHE A 52 4.13 -2.19 3.34
CA PHE A 52 4.73 -0.91 3.01
C PHE A 52 4.71 0.07 4.19
N ASN A 53 3.65 0.05 4.99
CA ASN A 53 3.57 0.88 6.21
C ASN A 53 4.66 0.50 7.22
N ARG A 54 5.00 -0.79 7.33
CA ARG A 54 6.11 -1.23 8.21
C ARG A 54 7.45 -0.72 7.71
N TYR A 55 7.66 -0.72 6.40
CA TYR A 55 8.85 -0.17 5.78
C TYR A 55 8.99 1.33 6.07
N LEU A 56 7.94 2.12 5.84
CA LEU A 56 7.94 3.56 6.11
C LEU A 56 8.18 3.87 7.59
N ASN A 57 7.50 3.16 8.49
CA ASN A 57 7.69 3.30 9.93
C ASN A 57 9.13 2.96 10.35
N ARG A 58 9.75 1.97 9.72
CA ARG A 58 11.15 1.61 9.99
C ARG A 58 12.12 2.72 9.58
N LEU A 59 11.84 3.40 8.48
CA LEU A 59 12.57 4.57 8.01
C LEU A 59 12.26 5.85 8.79
N GLY A 60 11.27 5.83 9.69
CA GLY A 60 10.81 7.01 10.42
C GLY A 60 10.06 8.03 9.56
N LEU A 61 9.57 7.61 8.40
CA LEU A 61 8.83 8.47 7.47
C LEU A 61 7.35 8.51 7.84
N LYS A 62 6.81 9.72 7.95
CA LYS A 62 5.38 9.96 8.13
C LYS A 62 4.70 10.21 6.79
N ASP A 63 3.40 9.95 6.72
CA ASP A 63 2.62 10.12 5.49
C ASP A 63 2.75 11.53 4.90
N GLU A 64 2.76 12.55 5.75
CA GLU A 64 2.92 13.96 5.37
C GLU A 64 4.25 14.27 4.68
N ASP A 65 5.31 13.48 4.96
CA ASP A 65 6.65 13.71 4.44
C ASP A 65 6.81 13.18 3.01
N TRP A 66 6.26 12.01 2.73
CA TRP A 66 6.50 11.31 1.47
C TRP A 66 5.32 11.34 0.49
N MET A 67 4.06 11.29 0.99
CA MET A 67 2.88 11.18 0.11
C MET A 67 2.77 12.35 -0.86
N ARG A 68 3.04 13.57 -0.39
CA ARG A 68 3.01 14.76 -1.26
C ARG A 68 4.07 14.68 -2.35
N GLN A 69 5.30 14.25 -2.01
CA GLN A 69 6.41 14.18 -2.95
C GLN A 69 6.22 13.08 -3.99
N CYS A 70 5.60 11.97 -3.59
CA CYS A 70 5.31 10.83 -4.46
C CYS A 70 3.95 10.93 -5.16
N ASN A 71 3.19 12.01 -4.94
CA ASN A 71 1.80 12.14 -5.41
C ASN A 71 0.95 10.91 -5.03
N ALA A 72 1.16 10.42 -3.83
CA ALA A 72 0.54 9.20 -3.33
C ALA A 72 -0.85 9.48 -2.73
N THR A 73 -1.71 8.47 -2.77
CA THR A 73 -3.04 8.50 -2.17
C THR A 73 -3.25 7.22 -1.35
N TYR A 74 -4.14 7.29 -0.38
CA TYR A 74 -4.53 6.10 0.37
C TYR A 74 -5.29 5.12 -0.52
N LYS A 75 -5.08 3.84 -0.24
CA LYS A 75 -5.75 2.73 -0.90
C LYS A 75 -6.62 2.01 0.12
N ALA A 76 -7.92 2.20 -0.01
CA ALA A 76 -8.89 1.62 0.92
C ALA A 76 -9.24 0.16 0.61
N SER A 77 -9.25 -0.22 -0.67
CA SER A 77 -9.72 -1.54 -1.09
C SER A 77 -9.29 -1.88 -2.51
N ILE A 78 -9.52 -3.13 -2.91
CA ILE A 78 -9.43 -3.59 -4.30
C ILE A 78 -10.81 -4.04 -4.74
N ARG A 79 -11.27 -3.55 -5.88
CA ARG A 79 -12.45 -4.06 -6.57
C ARG A 79 -12.02 -5.08 -7.62
N TYR A 80 -12.49 -6.31 -7.45
CA TYR A 80 -12.32 -7.38 -8.43
C TYR A 80 -13.56 -7.46 -9.31
N LYS A 81 -13.37 -7.36 -10.62
CA LYS A 81 -14.46 -7.51 -11.60
C LYS A 81 -14.16 -8.72 -12.49
N ASN A 82 -15.18 -9.55 -12.73
CA ASN A 82 -15.06 -10.76 -13.55
C ASN A 82 -13.96 -11.73 -13.07
N TYR A 83 -13.75 -11.82 -11.75
CA TYR A 83 -12.65 -12.61 -11.18
C TYR A 83 -12.84 -14.13 -11.38
N ARG A 84 -14.06 -14.62 -11.26
CA ARG A 84 -14.40 -16.03 -11.45
C ARG A 84 -14.84 -16.32 -12.86
N GLU A 85 -15.83 -15.57 -13.33
CA GLU A 85 -16.44 -15.71 -14.63
C GLU A 85 -16.73 -14.33 -15.24
N ASN A 86 -16.67 -14.22 -16.56
CA ASN A 86 -16.92 -12.95 -17.26
C ASN A 86 -18.43 -12.65 -17.37
N LYS A 87 -19.12 -12.59 -16.23
CA LYS A 87 -20.56 -12.31 -16.14
C LYS A 87 -20.91 -10.94 -15.56
N GLY A 88 -19.93 -10.06 -15.41
CA GLY A 88 -20.13 -8.74 -14.83
C GLY A 88 -20.13 -8.72 -13.31
N GLU A 89 -19.89 -9.85 -12.64
CA GLU A 89 -19.78 -9.92 -11.18
C GLU A 89 -18.59 -9.12 -10.68
N ALA A 90 -18.79 -8.43 -9.58
CA ALA A 90 -17.73 -7.70 -8.89
C ALA A 90 -17.84 -7.90 -7.38
N PHE A 91 -16.69 -7.91 -6.69
CA PHE A 91 -16.64 -7.84 -5.25
C PHE A 91 -15.50 -6.90 -4.81
N GLN A 92 -15.64 -6.36 -3.62
CA GLN A 92 -14.69 -5.45 -3.01
C GLN A 92 -13.93 -6.17 -1.90
N TYR A 93 -12.60 -6.03 -1.88
CA TYR A 93 -11.74 -6.52 -0.81
C TYR A 93 -11.11 -5.32 -0.10
N PRO A 94 -11.56 -4.99 1.12
CA PRO A 94 -11.01 -3.87 1.89
C PRO A 94 -9.63 -4.21 2.45
N PHE A 95 -8.80 -3.17 2.62
CA PHE A 95 -7.54 -3.26 3.35
C PHE A 95 -7.73 -2.77 4.78
N GLY A 96 -7.01 -3.37 5.70
CA GLY A 96 -7.02 -3.00 7.09
C GLY A 96 -7.50 -4.12 8.00
N LYS A 97 -7.28 -3.94 9.28
CA LYS A 97 -7.89 -4.79 10.29
C LYS A 97 -9.23 -4.16 10.66
N PHE A 98 -10.31 -4.84 10.35
CA PHE A 98 -11.56 -4.61 11.03
C PHE A 98 -11.36 -5.01 12.50
N ALA A 99 -11.02 -4.07 13.32
CA ALA A 99 -11.08 -4.19 14.77
C ALA A 99 -11.62 -2.87 15.31
N PRO A 100 -12.90 -2.56 15.05
CA PRO A 100 -13.57 -1.55 15.85
C PRO A 100 -13.54 -2.02 17.32
N PRO A 101 -13.60 -1.10 18.28
CA PRO A 101 -13.87 -1.45 19.67
C PRO A 101 -15.06 -2.43 19.72
N LYS A 102 -15.00 -3.41 20.63
CA LYS A 102 -15.95 -4.54 20.67
C LYS A 102 -17.43 -4.12 20.67
N ASP A 103 -17.70 -2.92 21.15
CA ASP A 103 -19.06 -2.37 21.30
C ASP A 103 -19.59 -1.69 20.03
N GLU A 104 -18.73 -1.37 19.05
CA GLU A 104 -19.11 -0.70 17.80
C GLU A 104 -19.18 -1.65 16.60
N ILE A 105 -18.79 -2.93 16.75
CA ILE A 105 -18.77 -3.90 15.64
C ILE A 105 -20.16 -4.09 15.04
N ALA A 106 -21.18 -4.16 15.89
CA ALA A 106 -22.56 -4.35 15.46
C ALA A 106 -23.07 -3.16 14.63
N ASP A 107 -22.76 -1.95 15.04
CA ASP A 107 -23.17 -0.71 14.33
C ASP A 107 -22.46 -0.58 12.99
N HIS A 108 -21.19 -0.93 12.92
CA HIS A 108 -20.42 -0.90 11.66
C HIS A 108 -20.92 -1.96 10.67
N LEU A 109 -21.22 -3.17 11.15
CA LEU A 109 -21.78 -4.22 10.30
C LEU A 109 -23.21 -3.85 9.83
N LEU A 110 -24.03 -3.29 10.71
CA LEU A 110 -25.37 -2.84 10.34
C LEU A 110 -25.29 -1.75 9.27
N ARG A 111 -24.43 -0.75 9.48
CA ARG A 111 -24.20 0.32 8.50
C ARG A 111 -23.69 -0.20 7.16
N PHE A 112 -22.79 -1.19 7.18
CA PHE A 112 -22.32 -1.87 5.97
C PHE A 112 -23.47 -2.52 5.20
N PHE A 113 -24.36 -3.25 5.89
CA PHE A 113 -25.53 -3.88 5.26
C PHE A 113 -26.56 -2.85 4.77
N GLU A 114 -26.76 -1.75 5.50
CA GLU A 114 -27.61 -0.65 5.06
C GLU A 114 -27.10 -0.02 3.75
N LEU A 115 -25.82 0.28 3.67
CA LEU A 115 -25.20 0.82 2.45
C LEU A 115 -25.31 -0.16 1.29
N GLN A 116 -25.11 -1.45 1.56
CA GLN A 116 -25.26 -2.49 0.56
C GLN A 116 -26.71 -2.60 0.06
N ALA A 117 -27.69 -2.42 0.93
CA ALA A 117 -29.11 -2.40 0.58
C ALA A 117 -29.50 -1.16 -0.22
N MET A 118 -28.94 0.00 0.13
CA MET A 118 -29.26 1.28 -0.54
C MET A 118 -28.65 1.41 -1.93
N TYR A 119 -27.41 0.93 -2.10
CA TYR A 119 -26.63 1.14 -3.33
C TYR A 119 -26.43 -0.13 -4.16
N GLY A 120 -27.04 -1.24 -3.71
CA GLY A 120 -26.88 -2.55 -4.36
C GLY A 120 -25.52 -3.20 -4.07
N LYS A 121 -25.41 -4.49 -4.42
CA LYS A 121 -24.20 -5.29 -4.11
C LYS A 121 -22.93 -4.81 -4.83
N ASP A 122 -23.06 -3.97 -5.84
CA ASP A 122 -21.98 -3.64 -6.76
C ASP A 122 -21.43 -2.22 -6.63
N VAL A 123 -22.07 -1.36 -5.84
CA VAL A 123 -21.68 0.06 -5.77
C VAL A 123 -21.59 0.53 -4.32
N TYR A 124 -20.35 0.65 -3.84
CA TYR A 124 -20.05 1.47 -2.67
C TYR A 124 -19.48 2.80 -3.15
N PRO A 125 -20.05 3.94 -2.75
CA PRO A 125 -19.40 5.22 -2.98
C PRO A 125 -18.03 5.21 -2.28
N PRO A 126 -16.92 5.55 -2.96
CA PRO A 126 -15.58 5.49 -2.40
C PRO A 126 -15.41 6.26 -1.08
N GLU A 127 -16.09 7.38 -0.97
CA GLU A 127 -16.09 8.29 0.18
C GLU A 127 -16.75 7.69 1.43
N GLU A 128 -17.78 6.89 1.27
CA GLU A 128 -18.44 6.23 2.39
C GLU A 128 -17.72 4.95 2.80
N PHE A 129 -17.10 4.27 1.86
CA PHE A 129 -16.29 3.10 2.15
C PHE A 129 -15.03 3.47 2.93
N ALA A 130 -14.43 4.62 2.66
CA ALA A 130 -13.27 5.12 3.40
C ALA A 130 -13.56 5.33 4.90
N ARG A 131 -14.80 5.57 5.29
CA ARG A 131 -15.19 5.70 6.70
C ARG A 131 -15.16 4.38 7.48
N PHE A 132 -15.16 3.24 6.79
CA PHE A 132 -15.12 1.91 7.41
C PHE A 132 -13.72 1.30 7.47
N VAL A 133 -12.73 1.93 6.87
CA VAL A 133 -11.36 1.41 6.75
C VAL A 133 -10.37 2.08 7.70
N TYR A 134 -10.80 3.12 8.40
CA TYR A 134 -9.99 3.85 9.37
C TYR A 134 -10.40 3.57 10.81
#